data_fcfec629c4527d5f65c780dd4bc417ef
#
_entry.id   fcfec629c4527d5f65c780dd4bc417ef
#
_cell.length_a   1.000
_cell.length_b   1.000
_cell.length_c   1.000
_cell.angle_alpha   90.00
_cell.angle_beta   90.00
_cell.angle_gamma   90.00
#
_symmetry.space_group_name_H-M   'P 1'
#
loop_
_entity.id
_entity.type
_entity.pdbx_description
1 polymer ?
#
loop_
_entity_poly.entity_id
_entity_poly.type
_entity_poly.pdbx_seq_one_letter_code
_entity_poly.pdbx_strand_id
1 'polypeptide(L)'
;MSGERMALEKSCNSTRYAGQAEGHYESFFIRANHPSRPLAFWIRYTIFSPKGAPEKAVGELWAIRFDGERNRHVAAKSEIPFSDCSFSKDALAVRVGGAEMVDGHAVGAITQGETRISWDLRFGGGGPPLFLLPRNLYDKRFPAAKSLVSQPMARFDGRIVVDGEEIEIA
;
A
#
# COMPACT_ATOMS: atom_id res chain seq x y z
N MET A 1 12.68 20.50 4.51
CA MET A 1 13.22 19.12 4.31
C MET A 1 14.39 19.23 3.34
N SER A 2 15.51 18.50 3.56
CA SER A 2 16.64 18.57 2.63
C SER A 2 16.28 17.87 1.31
N GLY A 3 16.83 18.37 0.18
CA GLY A 3 16.60 17.78 -1.15
C GLY A 3 16.99 16.30 -1.24
N GLU A 4 18.00 15.89 -0.47
CA GLU A 4 18.42 14.47 -0.39
C GLU A 4 17.36 13.57 0.25
N ARG A 5 16.64 14.05 1.27
CA ARG A 5 15.55 13.30 1.90
C ARG A 5 14.40 13.10 0.91
N MET A 6 14.02 14.14 0.17
CA MET A 6 12.97 14.04 -0.85
C MET A 6 13.36 13.08 -1.98
N ALA A 7 14.60 13.10 -2.45
CA ALA A 7 15.08 12.18 -3.47
C ALA A 7 15.07 10.73 -2.97
N LEU A 8 15.45 10.50 -1.70
CA LEU A 8 15.43 9.19 -1.10
C LEU A 8 14.00 8.65 -0.95
N GLU A 9 13.07 9.47 -0.46
CA GLU A 9 11.66 9.10 -0.31
C GLU A 9 11.04 8.74 -1.66
N LYS A 10 11.32 9.51 -2.72
CA LYS A 10 10.90 9.19 -4.09
C LYS A 10 11.43 7.84 -4.55
N SER A 11 12.72 7.57 -4.39
CA SER A 11 13.33 6.31 -4.82
C SER A 11 12.83 5.09 -4.04
N CYS A 12 12.42 5.27 -2.78
CA CYS A 12 11.88 4.22 -1.95
C CYS A 12 10.47 3.78 -2.39
N ASN A 13 9.70 4.69 -2.96
CA ASN A 13 8.27 4.50 -3.26
C ASN A 13 7.98 4.31 -4.75
N SER A 14 9.00 4.23 -5.60
CA SER A 14 8.83 3.94 -7.02
C SER A 14 8.77 2.44 -7.29
N THR A 15 7.98 2.03 -8.30
CA THR A 15 7.92 0.62 -8.68
C THR A 15 9.19 0.14 -9.37
N ARG A 16 9.55 -1.11 -9.12
CA ARG A 16 10.60 -1.85 -9.83
C ARG A 16 10.07 -2.75 -10.92
N TYR A 17 8.75 -2.84 -11.07
CA TYR A 17 8.15 -3.65 -12.12
C TYR A 17 8.38 -3.02 -13.50
N ALA A 18 8.81 -3.85 -14.45
CA ALA A 18 9.08 -3.48 -15.83
C ALA A 18 8.55 -4.51 -16.84
N GLY A 19 7.62 -5.39 -16.43
CA GLY A 19 7.12 -6.47 -17.29
C GLY A 19 8.11 -7.63 -17.46
N GLN A 20 9.04 -7.82 -16.54
CA GLN A 20 10.07 -8.85 -16.62
C GLN A 20 9.50 -10.27 -16.52
N ALA A 21 10.08 -11.20 -17.29
CA ALA A 21 9.65 -12.60 -17.36
C ALA A 21 10.00 -13.45 -16.15
N GLU A 22 10.94 -13.00 -15.31
CA GLU A 22 11.38 -13.69 -14.08
C GLU A 22 10.29 -13.80 -13.02
N GLY A 23 9.16 -13.11 -13.24
CA GLY A 23 8.10 -12.91 -12.29
C GLY A 23 8.38 -11.74 -11.36
N HIS A 24 7.34 -11.18 -10.76
CA HIS A 24 7.46 -10.04 -9.86
C HIS A 24 6.35 -10.03 -8.83
N TYR A 25 6.71 -9.65 -7.62
CA TYR A 25 5.77 -9.36 -6.54
C TYR A 25 6.23 -8.09 -5.84
N GLU A 26 5.40 -7.06 -5.85
CA GLU A 26 5.70 -5.78 -5.21
C GLU A 26 4.44 -5.22 -4.57
N SER A 27 4.56 -4.73 -3.35
CA SER A 27 3.42 -4.20 -2.60
C SER A 27 3.72 -2.83 -2.03
N PHE A 28 2.74 -1.95 -2.16
CA PHE A 28 2.67 -0.65 -1.52
C PHE A 28 1.51 -0.67 -0.54
N PHE A 29 1.73 -0.27 0.70
CA PHE A 29 0.66 -0.34 1.69
C PHE A 29 0.75 0.77 2.74
N ILE A 30 -0.40 1.11 3.27
CA ILE A 30 -0.56 1.91 4.47
C ILE A 30 -1.17 1.05 5.58
N ARG A 31 -0.70 1.27 6.78
CA ARG A 31 -1.19 0.59 7.99
C ARG A 31 -1.09 1.54 9.18
N ALA A 32 -2.15 1.62 9.96
CA ALA A 32 -2.11 2.32 11.23
C ALA A 32 -2.82 1.54 12.33
N ASN A 33 -2.32 1.70 13.55
CA ASN A 33 -2.96 1.24 14.77
C ASN A 33 -3.46 2.47 15.53
N HIS A 34 -4.63 2.36 16.14
CA HIS A 34 -5.10 3.38 17.07
C HIS A 34 -4.16 3.44 18.30
N PRO A 35 -3.80 4.63 18.79
CA PRO A 35 -2.77 4.77 19.84
C PRO A 35 -3.14 4.14 21.19
N SER A 36 -4.45 4.00 21.49
CA SER A 36 -4.92 3.54 22.81
C SER A 36 -6.03 2.48 22.76
N ARG A 37 -6.54 2.14 21.56
CA ARG A 37 -7.60 1.15 21.37
C ARG A 37 -7.11 0.01 20.48
N PRO A 38 -7.62 -1.23 20.61
CA PRO A 38 -7.22 -2.35 19.79
C PRO A 38 -7.89 -2.29 18.40
N LEU A 39 -7.72 -1.17 17.72
CA LEU A 39 -8.23 -0.89 16.37
C LEU A 39 -7.07 -0.65 15.42
N ALA A 40 -7.19 -1.17 14.21
CA ALA A 40 -6.21 -0.96 13.16
C ALA A 40 -6.84 -1.09 11.77
N PHE A 41 -6.14 -0.60 10.76
CA PHE A 41 -6.44 -0.88 9.37
C PHE A 41 -5.17 -1.22 8.58
N TRP A 42 -5.35 -1.89 7.44
CA TRP A 42 -4.32 -2.16 6.46
C TRP A 42 -4.92 -2.11 5.05
N ILE A 43 -4.36 -1.27 4.20
CA ILE A 43 -4.75 -1.13 2.79
C ILE A 43 -3.52 -1.36 1.95
N ARG A 44 -3.59 -2.27 0.98
CA ARG A 44 -2.46 -2.71 0.17
C ARG A 44 -2.78 -2.74 -1.30
N TYR A 45 -1.87 -2.21 -2.09
CA TYR A 45 -1.83 -2.23 -3.55
C TYR A 45 -0.65 -3.09 -3.97
N THR A 46 -0.88 -4.11 -4.77
CA THR A 46 0.13 -5.11 -5.12
C THR A 46 0.22 -5.29 -6.63
N ILE A 47 1.41 -5.52 -7.13
CA ILE A 47 1.66 -6.09 -8.46
C ILE A 47 2.01 -7.55 -8.26
N PHE A 48 1.27 -8.43 -8.90
CA PHE A 48 1.63 -9.84 -9.04
C PHE A 48 1.78 -10.18 -10.51
N SER A 49 2.99 -10.58 -10.91
CA SER A 49 3.32 -11.02 -12.28
C SER A 49 3.88 -12.44 -12.22
N PRO A 50 3.20 -13.43 -12.78
CA PRO A 50 3.67 -14.80 -12.78
C PRO A 50 4.98 -14.95 -13.57
N LYS A 51 5.86 -15.84 -13.10
CA LYS A 51 7.08 -16.19 -13.83
C LYS A 51 6.76 -16.82 -15.18
N GLY A 52 7.38 -16.30 -16.25
CA GLY A 52 7.18 -16.78 -17.62
C GLY A 52 5.87 -16.38 -18.29
N ALA A 53 5.02 -15.60 -17.61
CA ALA A 53 3.73 -15.16 -18.13
C ALA A 53 3.41 -13.71 -17.69
N PRO A 54 4.25 -12.71 -18.04
CA PRO A 54 4.05 -11.32 -17.62
C PRO A 54 2.74 -10.71 -18.17
N GLU A 55 2.20 -11.25 -19.24
CA GLU A 55 0.90 -10.86 -19.81
C GLU A 55 -0.28 -11.21 -18.90
N LYS A 56 -0.07 -12.09 -17.91
CA LYS A 56 -1.06 -12.47 -16.88
C LYS A 56 -0.87 -11.68 -15.58
N ALA A 57 -0.10 -10.59 -15.62
CA ALA A 57 0.07 -9.75 -14.45
C ALA A 57 -1.27 -9.13 -14.01
N VAL A 58 -1.46 -9.04 -12.70
CA VAL A 58 -2.63 -8.43 -12.06
C VAL A 58 -2.21 -7.41 -11.03
N GLY A 59 -3.06 -6.42 -10.81
CA GLY A 59 -3.04 -5.60 -9.61
C GLY A 59 -3.97 -6.21 -8.57
N GLU A 60 -3.49 -6.36 -7.33
CA GLU A 60 -4.34 -6.76 -6.22
C GLU A 60 -4.59 -5.57 -5.30
N LEU A 61 -5.83 -5.39 -4.91
CA LEU A 61 -6.24 -4.43 -3.89
C LEU A 61 -6.74 -5.19 -2.67
N TRP A 62 -6.27 -4.79 -1.50
CA TRP A 62 -6.69 -5.34 -0.23
C TRP A 62 -7.07 -4.22 0.72
N ALA A 63 -8.16 -4.39 1.47
CA ALA A 63 -8.49 -3.54 2.58
C ALA A 63 -8.93 -4.40 3.76
N ILE A 64 -8.39 -4.13 4.95
CA ILE A 64 -8.70 -4.85 6.17
C ILE A 64 -8.91 -3.84 7.30
N ARG A 65 -10.02 -3.99 8.02
CA ARG A 65 -10.27 -3.35 9.31
C ARG A 65 -10.14 -4.40 10.41
N PHE A 66 -9.36 -4.09 11.41
CA PHE A 66 -9.22 -4.89 12.63
C PHE A 66 -9.96 -4.18 13.77
N ASP A 67 -10.92 -4.85 14.36
CA ASP A 67 -11.68 -4.37 15.52
C ASP A 67 -11.53 -5.39 16.67
N GLY A 68 -10.54 -5.14 17.51
CA GLY A 68 -10.28 -5.99 18.68
C GLY A 68 -11.25 -5.74 19.85
N GLU A 69 -11.97 -4.60 19.85
CA GLU A 69 -12.98 -4.34 20.87
C GLU A 69 -14.19 -5.25 20.70
N ARG A 70 -14.60 -5.46 19.44
CA ARG A 70 -15.72 -6.32 19.08
C ARG A 70 -15.29 -7.73 18.67
N ASN A 71 -13.99 -8.00 18.67
CA ASN A 71 -13.38 -9.21 18.12
C ASN A 71 -13.87 -9.52 16.69
N ARG A 72 -13.98 -8.46 15.88
CA ARG A 72 -14.48 -8.52 14.51
C ARG A 72 -13.45 -7.94 13.54
N HIS A 73 -13.03 -8.76 12.59
CA HIS A 73 -12.14 -8.32 11.51
C HIS A 73 -12.86 -8.45 10.18
N VAL A 74 -12.78 -7.41 9.37
CA VAL A 74 -13.42 -7.35 8.04
C VAL A 74 -12.33 -7.16 7.00
N ALA A 75 -12.32 -8.02 5.98
CA ALA A 75 -11.36 -7.97 4.91
C ALA A 75 -12.05 -8.10 3.55
N ALA A 76 -11.52 -7.41 2.56
CA ALA A 76 -11.90 -7.57 1.17
C ALA A 76 -10.66 -7.60 0.27
N LYS A 77 -10.68 -8.43 -0.77
CA LYS A 77 -9.67 -8.53 -1.82
C LYS A 77 -10.32 -8.39 -3.19
N SER A 78 -9.63 -7.72 -4.10
CA SER A 78 -9.98 -7.67 -5.52
C SER A 78 -8.72 -7.86 -6.37
N GLU A 79 -8.87 -8.56 -7.49
CA GLU A 79 -7.84 -8.71 -8.53
C GLU A 79 -8.31 -7.97 -9.78
N ILE A 80 -7.46 -7.12 -10.31
CA ILE A 80 -7.73 -6.25 -11.45
C ILE A 80 -6.69 -6.56 -12.53
N PRO A 81 -7.07 -6.71 -13.82
CA PRO A 81 -6.10 -6.83 -14.90
C PRO A 81 -5.06 -5.69 -14.83
N PHE A 82 -3.78 -6.02 -15.04
CA PHE A 82 -2.73 -5.02 -14.89
C PHE A 82 -2.88 -3.83 -15.85
N SER A 83 -3.58 -4.02 -16.98
CA SER A 83 -3.95 -2.93 -17.91
C SER A 83 -4.75 -1.81 -17.26
N ASP A 84 -5.51 -2.13 -16.20
CA ASP A 84 -6.35 -1.18 -15.47
C ASP A 84 -5.66 -0.67 -14.19
N CYS A 85 -4.36 -0.91 -14.07
CA CYS A 85 -3.51 -0.48 -12.96
C CYS A 85 -2.42 0.47 -13.44
N SER A 86 -1.91 1.28 -12.52
CA SER A 86 -0.71 2.08 -12.76
C SER A 86 0.16 2.16 -11.51
N PHE A 87 1.48 2.10 -11.72
CA PHE A 87 2.48 2.19 -10.67
C PHE A 87 3.63 3.05 -11.20
N SER A 88 3.88 4.18 -10.54
CA SER A 88 4.89 5.15 -10.99
C SER A 88 6.31 4.68 -10.69
N LYS A 89 7.23 4.98 -11.61
CA LYS A 89 8.68 4.79 -11.43
C LYS A 89 9.38 5.98 -10.77
N ASP A 90 8.66 7.08 -10.55
CA ASP A 90 9.25 8.35 -10.16
C ASP A 90 8.78 8.84 -8.78
N ALA A 91 7.67 8.29 -8.26
CA ALA A 91 7.07 8.75 -7.01
C ALA A 91 6.15 7.67 -6.40
N LEU A 92 5.67 7.90 -5.17
CA LEU A 92 4.52 7.17 -4.66
C LEU A 92 3.27 7.61 -5.43
N ALA A 93 2.92 6.87 -6.44
CA ALA A 93 1.67 7.00 -7.18
C ALA A 93 1.27 5.63 -7.71
N VAL A 94 0.31 5.02 -7.06
CA VAL A 94 -0.19 3.68 -7.38
C VAL A 94 -1.70 3.72 -7.55
N ARG A 95 -2.21 3.02 -8.55
CA ARG A 95 -3.64 2.87 -8.81
C ARG A 95 -3.94 1.42 -9.18
N VAL A 96 -4.94 0.85 -8.53
CA VAL A 96 -5.49 -0.48 -8.83
C VAL A 96 -7.00 -0.32 -9.01
N GLY A 97 -7.47 -0.42 -10.25
CA GLY A 97 -8.85 -0.07 -10.60
C GLY A 97 -9.18 1.38 -10.25
N GLY A 98 -10.23 1.58 -9.44
CA GLY A 98 -10.67 2.91 -8.98
C GLY A 98 -10.02 3.40 -7.68
N ALA A 99 -9.12 2.62 -7.08
CA ALA A 99 -8.45 3.00 -5.84
C ALA A 99 -7.04 3.50 -6.12
N GLU A 100 -6.65 4.60 -5.49
CA GLU A 100 -5.32 5.19 -5.67
C GLU A 100 -4.66 5.57 -4.34
N MET A 101 -3.35 5.60 -4.35
CA MET A 101 -2.52 6.14 -3.28
C MET A 101 -1.38 6.94 -3.90
N VAL A 102 -1.29 8.19 -3.47
CA VAL A 102 -0.19 9.10 -3.78
C VAL A 102 0.50 9.54 -2.49
N ASP A 103 1.58 10.28 -2.59
CA ASP A 103 2.23 10.81 -1.39
C ASP A 103 1.27 11.69 -0.58
N GLY A 104 1.04 11.30 0.66
CA GLY A 104 0.17 11.99 1.61
C GLY A 104 -1.33 11.69 1.48
N HIS A 105 -1.81 10.93 0.51
CA HIS A 105 -3.24 10.66 0.34
C HIS A 105 -3.53 9.27 -0.24
N ALA A 106 -4.53 8.60 0.29
CA ALA A 106 -5.06 7.36 -0.26
C ALA A 106 -6.59 7.40 -0.28
N VAL A 107 -7.18 7.12 -1.43
CA VAL A 107 -8.63 7.11 -1.61
C VAL A 107 -9.04 5.90 -2.44
N GLY A 108 -10.18 5.30 -2.11
CA GLY A 108 -10.69 4.18 -2.88
C GLY A 108 -11.81 3.43 -2.22
N ALA A 109 -12.23 2.39 -2.90
CA ALA A 109 -13.22 1.44 -2.39
C ALA A 109 -12.96 0.06 -2.98
N ILE A 110 -13.36 -0.97 -2.23
CA ILE A 110 -13.31 -2.36 -2.62
C ILE A 110 -14.61 -3.03 -2.20
N THR A 111 -15.10 -3.91 -3.06
CA THR A 111 -16.28 -4.74 -2.77
C THR A 111 -15.94 -6.19 -3.04
N GLN A 112 -16.24 -7.07 -2.09
CA GLN A 112 -16.12 -8.50 -2.23
C GLN A 112 -17.35 -9.19 -1.62
N GLY A 113 -18.21 -9.75 -2.46
CA GLY A 113 -19.52 -10.25 -2.02
C GLY A 113 -20.38 -9.12 -1.45
N GLU A 114 -20.83 -9.28 -0.22
CA GLU A 114 -21.62 -8.27 0.50
C GLU A 114 -20.74 -7.25 1.24
N THR A 115 -19.46 -7.52 1.40
CA THR A 115 -18.54 -6.65 2.12
C THR A 115 -18.08 -5.51 1.21
N ARG A 116 -18.23 -4.28 1.68
CA ARG A 116 -17.72 -3.07 1.07
C ARG A 116 -16.87 -2.27 2.05
N ILE A 117 -15.65 -1.97 1.67
CA ILE A 117 -14.74 -1.09 2.42
C ILE A 117 -14.37 0.07 1.52
N SER A 118 -14.51 1.30 1.99
CA SER A 118 -14.03 2.50 1.31
C SER A 118 -13.23 3.38 2.27
N TRP A 119 -12.33 4.17 1.71
CA TRP A 119 -11.44 5.04 2.49
C TRP A 119 -11.15 6.33 1.76
N ASP A 120 -10.93 7.36 2.55
CA ASP A 120 -10.37 8.64 2.15
C ASP A 120 -9.46 9.09 3.29
N LEU A 121 -8.16 8.87 3.13
CA LEU A 121 -7.16 8.98 4.20
C LEU A 121 -6.03 9.89 3.77
N ARG A 122 -5.71 10.87 4.61
CA ARG A 122 -4.47 11.62 4.51
C ARG A 122 -3.44 11.04 5.46
N PHE A 123 -2.17 11.15 5.11
CA PHE A 123 -1.10 10.68 5.97
C PHE A 123 0.18 11.50 5.77
N GLY A 124 0.99 11.61 6.82
CA GLY A 124 2.25 12.33 6.74
C GLY A 124 2.91 12.55 8.09
N GLY A 125 3.95 13.38 8.10
CA GLY A 125 4.68 13.72 9.33
C GLY A 125 5.51 12.58 9.91
N GLY A 126 5.73 11.50 9.15
CA GLY A 126 6.54 10.37 9.57
C GLY A 126 8.05 10.67 9.65
N GLY A 127 8.78 9.73 10.26
CA GLY A 127 10.24 9.75 10.31
C GLY A 127 10.90 9.49 8.95
N PRO A 128 12.24 9.50 8.88
CA PRO A 128 12.97 9.14 7.68
C PRO A 128 12.73 7.65 7.33
N PRO A 129 12.91 7.26 6.05
CA PRO A 129 12.76 5.87 5.63
C PRO A 129 13.55 4.89 6.49
N LEU A 130 12.87 3.84 6.95
CA LEU A 130 13.46 2.75 7.73
C LEU A 130 13.73 1.56 6.79
N PHE A 131 15.00 1.26 6.60
CA PHE A 131 15.43 0.11 5.82
C PHE A 131 15.58 -1.11 6.74
N LEU A 132 14.93 -2.21 6.39
CA LEU A 132 14.99 -3.46 7.17
C LEU A 132 16.22 -4.31 6.82
N LEU A 133 16.96 -3.92 5.79
CA LEU A 133 18.22 -4.50 5.36
C LEU A 133 19.27 -3.39 5.19
N PRO A 134 20.58 -3.71 5.23
CA PRO A 134 21.61 -2.77 4.81
C PRO A 134 21.31 -2.15 3.44
N ARG A 135 21.44 -0.81 3.33
CA ARG A 135 21.01 -0.07 2.12
C ARG A 135 21.62 -0.58 0.83
N ASN A 136 22.89 -0.98 0.87
CA ASN A 136 23.60 -1.53 -0.29
C ASN A 136 23.02 -2.85 -0.83
N LEU A 137 22.12 -3.50 -0.09
CA LEU A 137 21.44 -4.71 -0.55
C LEU A 137 20.17 -4.43 -1.36
N TYR A 138 19.65 -3.21 -1.31
CA TYR A 138 18.42 -2.88 -2.06
C TYR A 138 18.65 -2.89 -3.57
N ASP A 139 19.84 -2.58 -4.03
CA ASP A 139 20.21 -2.59 -5.45
C ASP A 139 20.82 -3.93 -5.89
N LYS A 140 20.96 -4.89 -4.96
CA LYS A 140 21.52 -6.22 -5.28
C LYS A 140 20.40 -7.19 -5.66
N ARG A 141 20.77 -8.22 -6.45
CA ARG A 141 19.85 -9.30 -6.81
C ARG A 141 19.43 -10.14 -5.59
N PHE A 142 20.32 -10.31 -4.61
CA PHE A 142 20.07 -11.03 -3.36
C PHE A 142 20.20 -10.10 -2.15
N PRO A 143 19.34 -10.25 -1.12
CA PRO A 143 18.15 -11.11 -1.06
C PRO A 143 17.07 -10.65 -2.06
N ALA A 144 16.29 -11.58 -2.59
CA ALA A 144 15.22 -11.27 -3.54
C ALA A 144 14.07 -10.52 -2.87
N ALA A 145 13.69 -10.93 -1.66
CA ALA A 145 12.69 -10.23 -0.87
C ALA A 145 13.32 -9.07 -0.11
N LYS A 146 12.78 -7.88 -0.30
CA LYS A 146 13.21 -6.64 0.38
C LYS A 146 11.99 -5.88 0.87
N SER A 147 12.12 -5.27 2.03
CA SER A 147 11.05 -4.45 2.60
C SER A 147 11.65 -3.21 3.28
N LEU A 148 10.93 -2.13 3.20
CA LEU A 148 11.23 -0.87 3.90
C LEU A 148 9.94 -0.21 4.37
N VAL A 149 10.05 0.73 5.29
CA VAL A 149 8.96 1.61 5.70
C VAL A 149 9.35 3.03 5.31
N SER A 150 8.70 3.59 4.30
CA SER A 150 9.08 4.90 3.74
C SER A 150 8.78 6.06 4.68
N GLN A 151 7.69 5.97 5.44
CA GLN A 151 7.26 6.98 6.42
C GLN A 151 6.87 6.32 7.74
N PRO A 152 7.83 5.82 8.55
CA PRO A 152 7.52 5.25 9.85
C PRO A 152 6.91 6.31 10.77
N MET A 153 5.94 5.91 11.59
CA MET A 153 5.21 6.78 12.53
C MET A 153 4.44 7.94 11.84
N ALA A 154 4.07 7.79 10.57
CA ALA A 154 3.17 8.72 9.93
C ALA A 154 1.83 8.79 10.68
N ARG A 155 1.28 9.99 10.79
CA ARG A 155 -0.06 10.21 11.31
C ARG A 155 -1.05 10.08 10.18
N PHE A 156 -2.24 9.60 10.51
CA PHE A 156 -3.35 9.44 9.58
C PHE A 156 -4.53 10.25 10.07
N ASP A 157 -5.24 10.86 9.13
CA ASP A 157 -6.55 11.48 9.33
C ASP A 157 -7.49 11.18 8.15
N GLY A 158 -8.78 11.26 8.38
CA GLY A 158 -9.79 10.99 7.39
C GLY A 158 -10.79 9.94 7.84
N ARG A 159 -11.30 9.12 6.93
CA ARG A 159 -12.34 8.14 7.24
C ARG A 159 -12.19 6.82 6.51
N ILE A 160 -12.70 5.78 7.15
CA ILE A 160 -12.93 4.47 6.56
C ILE A 160 -14.40 4.11 6.76
N VAL A 161 -15.06 3.61 5.72
CA VAL A 161 -16.44 3.13 5.82
C VAL A 161 -16.44 1.64 5.55
N VAL A 162 -17.00 0.85 6.46
CA VAL A 162 -17.13 -0.61 6.35
C VAL A 162 -18.61 -0.98 6.42
N ASP A 163 -19.16 -1.52 5.33
CA ASP A 163 -20.55 -1.95 5.24
C ASP A 163 -21.56 -0.87 5.69
N GLY A 164 -21.25 0.41 5.40
CA GLY A 164 -22.03 1.57 5.79
C GLY A 164 -21.70 2.16 7.17
N GLU A 165 -20.90 1.50 7.99
CA GLU A 165 -20.39 2.05 9.27
C GLU A 165 -19.20 2.97 8.99
N GLU A 166 -19.35 4.26 9.26
CA GLU A 166 -18.27 5.24 9.13
C GLU A 166 -17.38 5.24 10.38
N ILE A 167 -16.09 5.27 10.17
CA ILE A 167 -15.05 5.27 11.21
C ILE A 167 -14.13 6.45 10.92
N GLU A 168 -14.14 7.42 11.80
CA GLU A 168 -13.22 8.55 11.75
C GLU A 168 -11.82 8.11 12.20
N ILE A 169 -10.80 8.54 11.46
CA ILE A 169 -9.38 8.33 11.75
C ILE A 169 -8.78 9.70 12.08
N ALA A 170 -8.19 9.84 13.27
CA ALA A 170 -7.59 11.08 13.77
C ALA A 170 -6.39 10.79 14.71
#